data_4dca72b12c498e13673e8b0e14827b61
#
_entry.id   4dca72b12c498e13673e8b0e14827b61
#
_cell.length_a   1.000
_cell.length_b   1.000
_cell.length_c   1.000
_cell.angle_alpha   90.00
_cell.angle_beta   90.00
_cell.angle_gamma   90.00
#
_symmetry.space_group_name_H-M   'P 1'
#
loop_
_entity.id
_entity.type
_entity.pdbx_description
1 polymer ?
#
loop_
_entity_poly.entity_id
_entity_poly.type
_entity_poly.pdbx_seq_one_letter_code
_entity_poly.pdbx_strand_id
1 'polypeptide(L)'
;MSDSYSLLCYTRVPTSREEANNEDIAFSMHLALRSHLDGSWTPLNENYGIFFAAGVPIAAATPESRRACTAAARFKTDPYTTVRAASDAVAHGAAMPGVDIELKSLKDPHLFRLASGRFAVAATRTARGGGADGSERSAFLLATSRDLTSYDQRGLVLLGPTSGVHRPTVIYNDAERRYVIRWHDDDGHAMRAVCADIIAAVGTTLPAEPDDTAEPIAASNANDVNATSVRRDYGIADAVPGNEIDITEQEAATLIARFGRVYNTGVTVPSMTVSADLYDGEARDLIGSLGRTTAKLQYSDGSTAMRAVDWDAAQLAALADDAAAGRLKPGERRTVRGRIRQTDYPVPFAVERADPSVFAWNYNGEQLFMFIATDDTDGNCVDPNGGRTHMPLRVATSIADLSDAAGGRDREIDLLTRGDRNSEGRAMTGCFWAPELHVIGGKLSVLFMPCFDGPAADPDGTANDRAGKPDMWTGRCHIMQLRQDADGRDLDPRDPANWTVPEPILGPGERILNPVQRISLDMTVIVDSGRWYYAWQQVGSV
;
A
#
# COMPACT_ATOMS: atom_id res chain seq x y z
N MET A 1 -30.51 23.56 -10.40
CA MET A 1 -29.29 23.52 -11.23
C MET A 1 -28.54 22.33 -10.68
N SER A 2 -28.34 21.28 -11.46
CA SER A 2 -27.54 20.15 -10.97
C SER A 2 -26.11 20.63 -10.80
N ASP A 3 -25.54 20.44 -9.63
CA ASP A 3 -24.13 20.71 -9.39
C ASP A 3 -23.32 19.84 -10.35
N SER A 4 -22.71 20.46 -11.33
CA SER A 4 -21.82 19.77 -12.28
C SER A 4 -20.40 19.88 -11.77
N TYR A 5 -19.63 18.83 -11.99
CA TYR A 5 -18.23 18.74 -11.63
C TYR A 5 -17.39 18.56 -12.88
N SER A 6 -16.19 19.14 -12.87
CA SER A 6 -15.15 18.79 -13.85
C SER A 6 -14.17 17.80 -13.24
N LEU A 7 -13.75 16.84 -14.02
CA LEU A 7 -12.75 15.85 -13.68
C LEU A 7 -11.54 16.00 -14.61
N LEU A 8 -10.37 16.25 -14.03
CA LEU A 8 -9.09 16.29 -14.73
C LEU A 8 -8.39 14.94 -14.60
N CYS A 9 -7.94 14.37 -15.70
CA CYS A 9 -6.96 13.29 -15.66
C CYS A 9 -5.57 13.83 -16.04
N TYR A 10 -4.53 13.30 -15.38
CA TYR A 10 -3.15 13.79 -15.53
C TYR A 10 -2.14 12.73 -15.11
N THR A 11 -0.88 12.94 -15.48
CA THR A 11 0.27 12.29 -14.86
C THR A 11 1.07 13.32 -14.08
N ARG A 12 2.19 12.92 -13.45
CA ARG A 12 3.04 13.86 -12.71
C ARG A 12 4.49 13.79 -13.19
N VAL A 13 5.24 14.82 -12.87
CA VAL A 13 6.70 14.80 -12.97
C VAL A 13 7.25 14.33 -11.62
N PRO A 14 8.12 13.32 -11.57
CA PRO A 14 8.71 12.86 -10.30
C PRO A 14 9.69 13.93 -9.79
N THR A 15 9.25 14.72 -8.83
CA THR A 15 10.01 15.83 -8.24
C THR A 15 10.23 15.66 -6.74
N SER A 16 9.41 14.87 -6.06
CA SER A 16 9.60 14.52 -4.66
C SER A 16 10.64 13.42 -4.50
N ARG A 17 11.27 13.36 -3.32
CA ARG A 17 12.23 12.30 -3.02
C ARG A 17 11.59 10.91 -3.02
N GLU A 18 10.37 10.81 -2.53
CA GLU A 18 9.59 9.58 -2.53
C GLU A 18 9.30 9.13 -3.96
N GLU A 19 8.89 10.04 -4.82
CA GLU A 19 8.57 9.74 -6.23
C GLU A 19 9.81 9.50 -7.08
N ALA A 20 10.96 10.07 -6.74
CA ALA A 20 12.23 9.74 -7.37
C ALA A 20 12.64 8.28 -7.10
N ASN A 21 12.22 7.72 -5.98
CA ASN A 21 12.42 6.30 -5.66
C ASN A 21 11.29 5.41 -6.19
N ASN A 22 10.14 5.98 -6.56
CA ASN A 22 8.99 5.28 -7.11
C ASN A 22 8.37 6.06 -8.28
N GLU A 23 9.07 6.03 -9.41
CA GLU A 23 8.64 6.68 -10.66
C GLU A 23 7.28 6.14 -11.16
N ASP A 24 6.88 4.93 -10.76
CA ASP A 24 5.61 4.34 -11.16
C ASP A 24 4.42 5.16 -10.67
N ILE A 25 4.55 5.84 -9.53
CA ILE A 25 3.50 6.73 -9.01
C ILE A 25 3.31 7.93 -9.93
N ALA A 26 4.38 8.61 -10.31
CA ALA A 26 4.32 9.79 -11.17
C ALA A 26 3.82 9.44 -12.58
N PHE A 27 4.27 8.33 -13.16
CA PHE A 27 3.89 7.83 -14.47
C PHE A 27 2.71 6.87 -14.45
N SER A 28 1.71 7.19 -13.65
CA SER A 28 0.38 6.59 -13.59
C SER A 28 -0.69 7.65 -13.87
N MET A 29 -1.94 7.25 -14.09
CA MET A 29 -3.03 8.20 -14.23
C MET A 29 -3.52 8.66 -12.86
N HIS A 30 -3.54 9.97 -12.67
CA HIS A 30 -4.09 10.66 -11.52
C HIS A 30 -5.42 11.32 -11.89
N LEU A 31 -6.25 11.60 -10.91
CA LEU A 31 -7.49 12.35 -11.07
C LEU A 31 -7.55 13.51 -10.07
N ALA A 32 -8.12 14.62 -10.52
CA ALA A 32 -8.50 15.72 -9.64
C ALA A 32 -9.91 16.19 -9.97
N LEU A 33 -10.63 16.58 -8.93
CA LEU A 33 -12.02 16.99 -9.01
C LEU A 33 -12.13 18.50 -8.76
N ARG A 34 -13.00 19.17 -9.51
CA ARG A 34 -13.39 20.56 -9.30
C ARG A 34 -14.91 20.66 -9.29
N SER A 35 -15.45 21.21 -8.19
CA SER A 35 -16.83 21.69 -8.17
C SER A 35 -16.93 23.01 -8.96
N HIS A 36 -17.97 23.18 -9.73
CA HIS A 36 -18.20 24.45 -10.42
C HIS A 36 -18.53 25.61 -9.46
N LEU A 37 -18.74 25.30 -8.18
CA LEU A 37 -19.05 26.30 -7.16
C LEU A 37 -17.80 26.93 -6.55
N ASP A 38 -16.73 26.16 -6.28
CA ASP A 38 -15.54 26.64 -5.57
C ASP A 38 -14.35 26.96 -6.49
N GLY A 39 -14.36 26.46 -7.70
CA GLY A 39 -13.37 26.78 -8.74
C GLY A 39 -11.97 26.18 -8.56
N SER A 40 -11.66 25.56 -7.42
CA SER A 40 -10.36 24.96 -7.15
C SER A 40 -10.33 23.48 -7.50
N TRP A 41 -9.16 22.97 -7.92
CA TRP A 41 -8.93 21.56 -8.18
C TRP A 41 -8.45 20.84 -6.92
N THR A 42 -9.10 19.75 -6.59
CA THR A 42 -8.73 18.89 -5.47
C THR A 42 -8.20 17.55 -6.00
N PRO A 43 -6.91 17.26 -5.85
CA PRO A 43 -6.37 15.95 -6.18
C PRO A 43 -7.08 14.84 -5.39
N LEU A 44 -7.40 13.74 -6.07
CA LEU A 44 -7.95 12.54 -5.46
C LEU A 44 -6.83 11.58 -5.05
N ASN A 45 -7.14 10.66 -4.13
CA ASN A 45 -6.21 9.64 -3.62
C ASN A 45 -4.89 10.23 -3.09
N GLU A 46 -4.97 11.35 -2.36
CA GLU A 46 -3.80 12.09 -1.84
C GLU A 46 -2.73 12.41 -2.91
N ASN A 47 -3.17 12.61 -4.15
CA ASN A 47 -2.31 12.83 -5.32
C ASN A 47 -1.43 11.61 -5.69
N TYR A 48 -1.82 10.40 -5.27
CA TYR A 48 -1.26 9.15 -5.78
C TYR A 48 -2.02 8.68 -7.02
N GLY A 49 -1.39 7.79 -7.80
CA GLY A 49 -2.01 7.22 -9.01
C GLY A 49 -3.28 6.43 -8.71
N ILE A 50 -4.24 6.50 -9.63
CA ILE A 50 -5.50 5.75 -9.57
C ILE A 50 -5.52 4.61 -10.59
N PHE A 51 -4.84 4.77 -11.73
CA PHE A 51 -4.70 3.73 -12.74
C PHE A 51 -3.24 3.60 -13.16
N PHE A 52 -2.72 2.39 -13.05
CA PHE A 52 -1.34 2.01 -13.39
C PHE A 52 -1.36 1.08 -14.61
N ALA A 53 -0.38 1.24 -15.49
CA ALA A 53 -0.21 0.29 -16.59
C ALA A 53 0.23 -1.08 -16.03
N ALA A 54 -0.47 -2.14 -16.42
CA ALA A 54 -0.09 -3.49 -16.04
C ALA A 54 1.22 -3.90 -16.72
N GLY A 55 2.05 -4.66 -15.98
CA GLY A 55 3.26 -5.25 -16.54
C GLY A 55 2.98 -6.28 -17.63
N VAL A 56 3.98 -6.60 -18.43
CA VAL A 56 3.91 -7.51 -19.57
C VAL A 56 4.78 -8.73 -19.31
N PRO A 57 4.28 -9.98 -19.47
CA PRO A 57 5.11 -11.16 -19.41
C PRO A 57 6.24 -11.14 -20.46
N ILE A 58 7.49 -11.35 -20.03
CA ILE A 58 8.66 -11.35 -20.92
C ILE A 58 8.75 -12.64 -21.76
N ALA A 59 8.09 -13.70 -21.34
CA ALA A 59 8.15 -15.01 -21.99
C ALA A 59 7.59 -15.09 -23.42
N ALA A 60 7.04 -14.01 -23.96
CA ALA A 60 6.59 -13.96 -25.34
C ALA A 60 7.79 -13.71 -26.26
N ALA A 61 8.11 -14.66 -27.11
CA ALA A 61 9.32 -14.66 -27.93
C ALA A 61 9.38 -13.55 -29.00
N THR A 62 8.26 -12.92 -29.36
CA THR A 62 8.20 -11.86 -30.37
C THR A 62 7.40 -10.65 -29.88
N PRO A 63 7.66 -9.43 -30.43
CA PRO A 63 6.85 -8.25 -30.13
C PRO A 63 5.35 -8.43 -30.42
N GLU A 64 5.00 -9.20 -31.45
CA GLU A 64 3.62 -9.51 -31.81
C GLU A 64 2.94 -10.41 -30.79
N SER A 65 3.63 -11.45 -30.31
CA SER A 65 3.09 -12.33 -29.27
C SER A 65 2.95 -11.63 -27.92
N ARG A 66 3.86 -10.71 -27.59
CA ARG A 66 3.73 -9.82 -26.41
C ARG A 66 2.50 -8.91 -26.52
N ARG A 67 2.27 -8.33 -27.68
CA ARG A 67 1.08 -7.48 -27.96
C ARG A 67 -0.21 -8.29 -27.87
N ALA A 68 -0.24 -9.49 -28.42
CA ALA A 68 -1.40 -10.38 -28.38
C ALA A 68 -1.72 -10.82 -26.93
N CYS A 69 -0.71 -11.20 -26.13
CA CYS A 69 -0.89 -11.52 -24.73
C CYS A 69 -1.47 -10.34 -23.94
N THR A 70 -1.03 -9.12 -24.23
CA THR A 70 -1.52 -7.91 -23.54
C THR A 70 -2.94 -7.55 -23.98
N ALA A 71 -3.29 -7.79 -25.24
CA ALA A 71 -4.63 -7.55 -25.75
C ALA A 71 -5.68 -8.52 -25.20
N ALA A 72 -5.28 -9.77 -24.94
CA ALA A 72 -6.15 -10.80 -24.41
C ALA A 72 -6.31 -10.77 -22.88
N ALA A 73 -5.38 -10.15 -22.17
CA ALA A 73 -5.37 -10.14 -20.72
C ALA A 73 -6.31 -9.05 -20.17
N ARG A 74 -7.38 -9.47 -19.53
CA ARG A 74 -8.24 -8.59 -18.71
C ARG A 74 -7.59 -8.40 -17.35
N PHE A 75 -6.64 -7.50 -17.26
CA PHE A 75 -6.02 -7.17 -15.98
C PHE A 75 -6.85 -6.11 -15.24
N LYS A 76 -7.11 -6.35 -13.97
CA LYS A 76 -7.60 -5.31 -13.06
C LYS A 76 -6.48 -4.31 -12.77
N THR A 77 -6.86 -3.11 -12.40
CA THR A 77 -6.02 -1.93 -12.17
C THR A 77 -5.09 -1.99 -10.95
N ASP A 78 -4.66 -3.14 -10.55
CA ASP A 78 -3.74 -3.33 -9.44
C ASP A 78 -2.39 -3.78 -10.02
N PRO A 79 -1.28 -3.06 -9.80
CA PRO A 79 0.04 -3.49 -10.28
C PRO A 79 0.45 -4.87 -9.76
N TYR A 80 -0.15 -5.30 -8.64
CA TYR A 80 0.04 -6.65 -8.09
C TYR A 80 -0.88 -7.71 -8.72
N THR A 81 -1.85 -7.32 -9.55
CA THR A 81 -2.78 -8.29 -10.17
C THR A 81 -2.09 -9.17 -11.21
N THR A 82 -0.97 -8.73 -11.77
CA THR A 82 -0.14 -9.57 -12.66
C THR A 82 0.45 -10.77 -11.92
N VAL A 83 0.85 -10.58 -10.68
CA VAL A 83 1.28 -11.67 -9.79
C VAL A 83 0.11 -12.61 -9.49
N ARG A 84 -1.08 -12.05 -9.32
CA ARG A 84 -2.31 -12.82 -9.04
C ARG A 84 -2.77 -13.63 -10.25
N ALA A 85 -2.71 -13.09 -11.46
CA ALA A 85 -3.02 -13.85 -12.68
C ALA A 85 -2.04 -14.99 -12.90
N ALA A 86 -0.76 -14.82 -12.60
CA ALA A 86 0.23 -15.87 -12.59
C ALA A 86 -0.04 -16.91 -11.49
N SER A 87 -0.45 -16.49 -10.29
CA SER A 87 -0.82 -17.38 -9.19
C SER A 87 -2.13 -18.12 -9.44
N ASP A 88 -3.11 -17.50 -10.09
CA ASP A 88 -4.36 -18.13 -10.48
C ASP A 88 -4.14 -19.16 -11.59
N ALA A 89 -3.22 -18.91 -12.51
CA ALA A 89 -2.80 -19.88 -13.51
C ALA A 89 -2.10 -21.10 -12.87
N VAL A 90 -1.27 -20.88 -11.86
CA VAL A 90 -0.64 -21.92 -11.05
C VAL A 90 -1.67 -22.71 -10.23
N ALA A 91 -2.65 -22.04 -9.64
CA ALA A 91 -3.74 -22.68 -8.87
C ALA A 91 -4.62 -23.59 -9.74
N HIS A 92 -4.68 -23.34 -11.06
CA HIS A 92 -5.41 -24.17 -12.03
C HIS A 92 -4.52 -25.23 -12.74
N GLY A 93 -3.34 -25.52 -12.19
CA GLY A 93 -2.49 -26.61 -12.65
C GLY A 93 -1.68 -26.34 -13.92
N ALA A 94 -1.66 -25.10 -14.40
CA ALA A 94 -0.72 -24.67 -15.42
C ALA A 94 0.59 -24.25 -14.74
N ALA A 95 1.57 -25.12 -14.69
CA ALA A 95 2.93 -24.77 -14.30
C ALA A 95 3.46 -23.75 -15.32
N MET A 96 3.37 -22.47 -15.00
CA MET A 96 4.13 -21.44 -15.70
C MET A 96 5.51 -21.37 -15.04
N PRO A 97 6.58 -21.84 -15.70
CA PRO A 97 7.93 -21.56 -15.25
C PRO A 97 8.10 -20.04 -15.21
N GLY A 98 8.76 -19.52 -14.19
CA GLY A 98 8.96 -18.11 -13.89
C GLY A 98 8.76 -17.18 -15.08
N VAL A 99 7.61 -16.56 -15.16
CA VAL A 99 7.33 -15.55 -16.17
C VAL A 99 7.90 -14.25 -15.63
N ASP A 100 9.04 -13.85 -16.15
CA ASP A 100 9.56 -12.51 -15.89
C ASP A 100 8.53 -11.47 -16.38
N ILE A 101 8.23 -10.48 -15.56
CA ILE A 101 7.30 -9.42 -15.89
C ILE A 101 8.08 -8.13 -16.13
N GLU A 102 7.93 -7.58 -17.31
CA GLU A 102 8.42 -6.24 -17.62
C GLU A 102 7.41 -5.20 -17.12
N LEU A 103 7.82 -4.41 -16.13
CA LEU A 103 6.97 -3.33 -15.60
C LEU A 103 6.81 -2.23 -16.65
N LYS A 104 5.59 -1.69 -16.72
CA LYS A 104 5.21 -0.62 -17.63
C LYS A 104 4.71 0.58 -16.86
N SER A 105 4.84 1.74 -17.46
CA SER A 105 4.27 3.01 -17.01
C SER A 105 3.35 3.60 -18.08
N LEU A 106 2.72 4.73 -17.81
CA LEU A 106 1.90 5.44 -18.79
C LEU A 106 2.12 6.95 -18.75
N LYS A 107 1.85 7.58 -19.89
CA LYS A 107 1.84 9.03 -20.09
C LYS A 107 0.60 9.46 -20.84
N ASP A 108 0.36 10.76 -20.87
CA ASP A 108 -0.65 11.42 -21.69
C ASP A 108 -2.03 10.76 -21.59
N PRO A 109 -2.59 10.55 -20.40
CA PRO A 109 -3.89 9.91 -20.28
C PRO A 109 -4.98 10.83 -20.85
N HIS A 110 -5.86 10.25 -21.64
CA HIS A 110 -7.06 10.90 -22.17
C HIS A 110 -8.29 10.13 -21.73
N LEU A 111 -9.06 10.72 -20.83
CA LEU A 111 -10.29 10.15 -20.30
C LEU A 111 -11.47 10.58 -21.18
N PHE A 112 -12.32 9.64 -21.59
CA PHE A 112 -13.45 9.94 -22.47
C PHE A 112 -14.64 9.01 -22.17
N ARG A 113 -15.82 9.36 -22.72
CA ARG A 113 -17.00 8.52 -22.65
C ARG A 113 -17.13 7.66 -23.91
N LEU A 114 -17.40 6.39 -23.70
CA LEU A 114 -17.80 5.47 -24.76
C LEU A 114 -19.24 5.78 -25.21
N ALA A 115 -19.62 5.35 -26.42
CA ALA A 115 -20.98 5.41 -26.92
C ALA A 115 -22.01 4.77 -25.96
N SER A 116 -21.57 3.82 -25.12
CA SER A 116 -22.39 3.17 -24.08
C SER A 116 -22.57 4.02 -22.81
N GLY A 117 -21.99 5.20 -22.71
CA GLY A 117 -21.99 6.05 -21.52
C GLY A 117 -20.93 5.67 -20.46
N ARG A 118 -20.27 4.52 -20.58
CA ARG A 118 -19.14 4.13 -19.70
C ARG A 118 -17.91 4.97 -20.02
N PHE A 119 -16.94 4.96 -19.10
CA PHE A 119 -15.68 5.65 -19.28
C PHE A 119 -14.62 4.76 -19.92
N ALA A 120 -13.70 5.42 -20.63
CA ALA A 120 -12.49 4.79 -21.13
C ALA A 120 -11.31 5.75 -21.02
N VAL A 121 -10.10 5.20 -20.99
CA VAL A 121 -8.84 5.92 -20.97
C VAL A 121 -7.99 5.43 -22.13
N ALA A 122 -7.50 6.37 -22.93
CA ALA A 122 -6.42 6.15 -23.87
C ALA A 122 -5.13 6.76 -23.28
N ALA A 123 -4.01 6.05 -23.32
CA ALA A 123 -2.74 6.56 -22.78
C ALA A 123 -1.56 6.00 -23.58
N THR A 124 -0.47 6.75 -23.66
CA THR A 124 0.81 6.23 -24.16
C THR A 124 1.38 5.27 -23.12
N ARG A 125 1.53 3.99 -23.46
CA ARG A 125 2.23 3.03 -22.59
C ARG A 125 3.73 3.16 -22.80
N THR A 126 4.48 3.18 -21.73
CA THR A 126 5.93 3.42 -21.73
C THR A 126 6.67 2.30 -21.02
N ALA A 127 7.97 2.22 -21.17
CA ALA A 127 8.82 1.49 -20.25
C ALA A 127 8.68 2.06 -18.83
N ARG A 128 9.11 1.30 -17.83
CA ARG A 128 9.09 1.78 -16.43
C ARG A 128 9.82 3.13 -16.31
N GLY A 129 9.26 4.04 -15.53
CA GLY A 129 9.83 5.38 -15.35
C GLY A 129 9.56 6.33 -16.52
N GLY A 130 8.60 6.03 -17.39
CA GLY A 130 8.13 6.93 -18.43
C GLY A 130 9.00 7.02 -19.68
N GLY A 131 10.05 6.20 -19.79
CA GLY A 131 10.89 6.12 -20.99
C GLY A 131 10.14 5.54 -22.21
N ALA A 132 10.58 5.85 -23.42
CA ALA A 132 9.98 5.32 -24.64
C ALA A 132 10.10 3.78 -24.68
N ASP A 133 9.00 3.11 -25.01
CA ASP A 133 8.99 1.66 -25.23
C ASP A 133 9.17 1.35 -26.72
N GLY A 134 10.35 0.91 -27.10
CA GLY A 134 10.66 0.62 -28.50
C GLY A 134 9.81 -0.49 -29.11
N SER A 135 9.24 -1.40 -28.29
CA SER A 135 8.40 -2.52 -28.76
C SER A 135 6.94 -2.14 -28.99
N GLU A 136 6.47 -1.03 -28.42
CA GLU A 136 5.05 -0.63 -28.42
C GLU A 136 4.83 0.79 -28.95
N ARG A 137 5.82 1.37 -29.62
CA ARG A 137 5.79 2.76 -30.12
C ARG A 137 4.57 3.10 -30.97
N SER A 138 4.07 2.15 -31.75
CA SER A 138 2.95 2.36 -32.67
C SER A 138 1.61 1.96 -32.06
N ALA A 139 1.43 2.16 -30.77
CA ALA A 139 0.21 1.76 -30.07
C ALA A 139 -0.11 2.69 -28.89
N PHE A 140 -1.36 2.68 -28.49
CA PHE A 140 -1.77 3.26 -27.21
C PHE A 140 -2.51 2.24 -26.36
N LEU A 141 -2.42 2.42 -25.04
CA LEU A 141 -3.13 1.62 -24.05
C LEU A 141 -4.59 2.05 -23.97
N LEU A 142 -5.51 1.08 -24.00
CA LEU A 142 -6.93 1.30 -23.74
C LEU A 142 -7.34 0.63 -22.43
N ALA A 143 -7.98 1.38 -21.55
CA ALA A 143 -8.64 0.87 -20.37
C ALA A 143 -10.09 1.35 -20.31
N THR A 144 -10.95 0.65 -19.58
CA THR A 144 -12.36 1.02 -19.40
C THR A 144 -12.74 1.04 -17.94
N SER A 145 -13.66 1.94 -17.58
CA SER A 145 -14.21 2.03 -16.23
C SER A 145 -15.74 2.16 -16.28
N ARG A 146 -16.40 1.68 -15.24
CA ARG A 146 -17.85 1.86 -15.04
C ARG A 146 -18.17 3.04 -14.13
N ASP A 147 -17.27 3.32 -13.20
CA ASP A 147 -17.52 4.16 -12.03
C ASP A 147 -16.38 5.15 -11.72
N LEU A 148 -15.35 5.20 -12.58
CA LEU A 148 -14.13 5.99 -12.42
C LEU A 148 -13.24 5.56 -11.23
N THR A 149 -13.68 4.60 -10.42
CA THR A 149 -12.91 4.14 -9.24
C THR A 149 -12.05 2.91 -9.53
N SER A 150 -12.37 2.18 -10.57
CA SER A 150 -11.63 1.01 -11.02
C SER A 150 -11.56 0.97 -12.54
N TYR A 151 -10.44 0.48 -13.06
CA TYR A 151 -10.15 0.45 -14.49
C TYR A 151 -9.75 -0.94 -14.94
N ASP A 152 -10.43 -1.45 -15.97
CA ASP A 152 -10.08 -2.70 -16.64
C ASP A 152 -9.18 -2.38 -17.83
N GLN A 153 -7.90 -2.72 -17.77
CA GLN A 153 -6.99 -2.59 -18.91
C GLN A 153 -7.43 -3.56 -20.00
N ARG A 154 -7.75 -3.04 -21.19
CA ARG A 154 -8.22 -3.82 -22.33
C ARG A 154 -7.08 -4.33 -23.20
N GLY A 155 -5.99 -3.60 -23.27
CA GLY A 155 -4.81 -3.90 -24.05
C GLY A 155 -4.41 -2.73 -24.94
N LEU A 156 -3.66 -3.02 -26.00
CA LEU A 156 -3.17 -2.03 -26.94
C LEU A 156 -4.05 -1.95 -28.20
N VAL A 157 -4.32 -0.72 -28.63
CA VAL A 157 -4.82 -0.44 -29.97
C VAL A 157 -3.61 -0.09 -30.82
N LEU A 158 -3.38 -0.85 -31.88
CA LEU A 158 -2.25 -0.66 -32.77
C LEU A 158 -2.60 0.33 -33.87
N LEU A 159 -1.66 1.17 -34.23
CA LEU A 159 -1.83 2.20 -35.26
C LEU A 159 -0.73 2.03 -36.32
N GLY A 160 -1.02 2.23 -37.57
CA GLY A 160 0.04 2.10 -38.56
C GLY A 160 -0.33 2.42 -40.00
N PRO A 161 0.65 2.92 -40.77
CA PRO A 161 2.02 3.19 -40.34
C PRO A 161 2.16 4.47 -39.49
N THR A 162 2.98 4.45 -38.44
CA THR A 162 3.35 5.63 -37.64
C THR A 162 4.72 5.39 -36.97
N SER A 163 5.51 6.45 -36.78
CA SER A 163 6.81 6.38 -36.10
C SER A 163 6.70 6.33 -34.57
N GLY A 164 5.55 6.76 -34.00
CA GLY A 164 5.27 6.77 -32.59
C GLY A 164 3.82 7.17 -32.29
N VAL A 165 3.43 7.09 -31.03
CA VAL A 165 2.10 7.53 -30.56
C VAL A 165 2.27 8.35 -29.29
N HIS A 166 2.08 9.64 -29.38
CA HIS A 166 2.15 10.61 -28.28
C HIS A 166 0.83 11.35 -28.14
N ARG A 167 0.41 11.56 -26.89
CA ARG A 167 -0.82 12.30 -26.56
C ARG A 167 -2.06 11.77 -27.29
N PRO A 168 -2.35 10.46 -27.21
CA PRO A 168 -3.50 9.89 -27.88
C PRO A 168 -4.79 10.49 -27.33
N THR A 169 -5.66 10.96 -28.22
CA THR A 169 -7.01 11.42 -27.88
C THR A 169 -8.04 10.59 -28.62
N VAL A 170 -9.15 10.31 -27.97
CA VAL A 170 -10.25 9.52 -28.55
C VAL A 170 -11.56 10.25 -28.31
N ILE A 171 -12.30 10.50 -29.38
CA ILE A 171 -13.59 11.16 -29.33
C ILE A 171 -14.60 10.31 -30.11
N TYR A 172 -15.78 10.08 -29.51
CA TYR A 172 -16.89 9.48 -30.24
C TYR A 172 -17.64 10.56 -31.02
N ASN A 173 -17.74 10.37 -32.35
CA ASN A 173 -18.53 11.21 -33.23
C ASN A 173 -19.93 10.58 -33.36
N ASP A 174 -20.92 11.18 -32.71
CA ASP A 174 -22.31 10.71 -32.72
C ASP A 174 -22.94 10.74 -34.15
N ALA A 175 -22.60 11.74 -34.98
CA ALA A 175 -23.15 11.87 -36.32
C ALA A 175 -22.67 10.74 -37.23
N GLU A 176 -21.41 10.34 -37.11
CA GLU A 176 -20.81 9.29 -37.92
C GLU A 176 -20.85 7.91 -37.23
N ARG A 177 -21.23 7.87 -35.95
CA ARG A 177 -21.28 6.68 -35.11
C ARG A 177 -19.95 5.92 -35.10
N ARG A 178 -18.84 6.64 -34.97
CA ARG A 178 -17.49 6.09 -34.93
C ARG A 178 -16.59 6.86 -33.98
N TYR A 179 -15.52 6.22 -33.54
CA TYR A 179 -14.47 6.84 -32.77
C TYR A 179 -13.44 7.44 -33.72
N VAL A 180 -13.04 8.68 -33.44
CA VAL A 180 -11.91 9.37 -34.05
C VAL A 180 -10.77 9.39 -33.05
N ILE A 181 -9.65 8.81 -33.43
CA ILE A 181 -8.42 8.71 -32.64
C ILE A 181 -7.44 9.70 -33.26
N ARG A 182 -6.80 10.54 -32.44
CA ARG A 182 -5.76 11.47 -32.87
C ARG A 182 -4.55 11.35 -31.99
N TRP A 183 -3.37 11.55 -32.55
CA TRP A 183 -2.09 11.54 -31.84
C TRP A 183 -1.04 12.34 -32.62
N HIS A 184 0.14 12.50 -32.01
CA HIS A 184 1.32 12.99 -32.74
C HIS A 184 2.32 11.83 -32.85
N ASP A 185 2.99 11.77 -34.00
CA ASP A 185 4.09 10.82 -34.20
C ASP A 185 5.40 11.37 -33.61
N ASP A 186 6.52 10.61 -33.71
CA ASP A 186 7.82 11.01 -33.18
C ASP A 186 8.39 12.29 -33.82
N ASP A 187 7.97 12.59 -35.06
CA ASP A 187 8.37 13.78 -35.76
C ASP A 187 7.45 14.98 -35.47
N GLY A 188 6.40 14.76 -34.67
CA GLY A 188 5.44 15.78 -34.27
C GLY A 188 4.31 16.00 -35.27
N HIS A 189 4.19 15.16 -36.31
CA HIS A 189 3.09 15.26 -37.24
C HIS A 189 1.78 14.80 -36.56
N ALA A 190 0.72 15.54 -36.86
CA ALA A 190 -0.61 15.14 -36.41
C ALA A 190 -1.13 13.99 -37.27
N MET A 191 -1.57 12.94 -36.59
CA MET A 191 -2.07 11.71 -37.20
C MET A 191 -3.47 11.39 -36.70
N ARG A 192 -4.25 10.64 -37.47
CA ARG A 192 -5.56 10.18 -37.10
C ARG A 192 -5.85 8.75 -37.56
N ALA A 193 -6.78 8.10 -36.88
CA ALA A 193 -7.41 6.84 -37.29
C ALA A 193 -8.88 6.86 -36.88
N VAL A 194 -9.68 6.00 -37.50
CA VAL A 194 -11.10 5.86 -37.16
C VAL A 194 -11.48 4.40 -36.99
N CYS A 195 -12.42 4.12 -36.07
CA CYS A 195 -13.01 2.80 -35.94
C CYS A 195 -14.47 2.90 -35.46
N ALA A 196 -15.26 1.88 -35.75
CA ALA A 196 -16.64 1.80 -35.30
C ALA A 196 -16.78 1.40 -33.82
N ASP A 197 -15.87 0.54 -33.35
CA ASP A 197 -15.82 0.05 -31.96
C ASP A 197 -14.36 0.05 -31.47
N ILE A 198 -14.08 0.93 -30.51
CA ILE A 198 -12.74 1.10 -29.97
C ILE A 198 -12.31 -0.10 -29.11
N ILE A 199 -13.26 -0.80 -28.47
CA ILE A 199 -12.97 -1.98 -27.67
C ILE A 199 -12.62 -3.16 -28.59
N ALA A 200 -13.36 -3.33 -29.68
CA ALA A 200 -13.08 -4.36 -30.67
C ALA A 200 -11.77 -4.09 -31.45
N ALA A 201 -11.30 -2.84 -31.47
CA ALA A 201 -10.03 -2.46 -32.08
C ALA A 201 -8.79 -2.91 -31.30
N VAL A 202 -8.95 -3.31 -30.02
CA VAL A 202 -7.83 -3.82 -29.20
C VAL A 202 -7.19 -5.04 -29.88
N GLY A 203 -5.86 -5.03 -30.02
CA GLY A 203 -5.10 -6.08 -30.69
C GLY A 203 -5.12 -6.03 -32.23
N THR A 204 -5.84 -5.06 -32.81
CA THR A 204 -5.88 -4.88 -34.27
C THR A 204 -5.13 -3.61 -34.66
N THR A 205 -4.59 -3.58 -35.87
CA THR A 205 -3.92 -2.40 -36.42
C THR A 205 -4.95 -1.55 -37.19
N LEU A 206 -5.18 -0.34 -36.71
CA LEU A 206 -6.00 0.63 -37.43
C LEU A 206 -5.13 1.41 -38.43
N PRO A 207 -5.61 1.66 -39.66
CA PRO A 207 -4.91 2.47 -40.62
C PRO A 207 -4.71 3.90 -40.09
N ALA A 208 -3.45 4.36 -40.10
CA ALA A 208 -3.09 5.72 -39.75
C ALA A 208 -3.05 6.60 -41.00
N GLU A 209 -3.56 7.80 -40.87
CA GLU A 209 -3.51 8.84 -41.92
C GLU A 209 -3.12 10.19 -41.31
N PRO A 210 -2.49 11.11 -42.06
CA PRO A 210 -2.26 12.46 -41.57
C PRO A 210 -3.56 13.15 -41.18
N ASP A 211 -3.51 13.96 -40.12
CA ASP A 211 -4.64 14.82 -39.72
C ASP A 211 -4.39 16.27 -40.16
N ASP A 212 -4.81 16.59 -41.35
CA ASP A 212 -4.64 17.95 -41.93
C ASP A 212 -5.47 19.02 -41.19
N THR A 213 -6.30 18.62 -40.24
CA THR A 213 -7.14 19.53 -39.42
C THR A 213 -6.48 19.96 -38.12
N ALA A 214 -5.38 19.31 -37.72
CA ALA A 214 -4.65 19.57 -36.49
C ALA A 214 -3.27 20.19 -36.80
N GLU A 215 -2.84 21.09 -35.91
CA GLU A 215 -1.51 21.68 -36.06
C GLU A 215 -0.42 20.69 -35.59
N PRO A 216 0.69 20.58 -36.33
CA PRO A 216 1.84 19.80 -35.90
C PRO A 216 2.51 20.44 -34.69
N ILE A 217 3.15 19.65 -33.87
CA ILE A 217 3.97 20.10 -32.72
C ILE A 217 5.45 19.90 -33.06
N ALA A 218 6.34 20.66 -32.38
CA ALA A 218 7.78 20.44 -32.56
C ALA A 218 8.16 19.04 -32.12
N ALA A 219 8.98 18.32 -32.89
CA ALA A 219 9.42 16.95 -32.59
C ALA A 219 10.07 16.80 -31.20
N SER A 220 10.82 17.84 -30.77
CA SER A 220 11.36 17.90 -29.40
C SER A 220 10.27 17.90 -28.32
N ASN A 221 9.08 18.35 -28.66
CA ASN A 221 7.95 18.44 -27.74
C ASN A 221 7.11 17.16 -27.71
N ALA A 222 7.22 16.28 -28.70
CA ALA A 222 6.51 15.01 -28.72
C ALA A 222 6.99 14.07 -27.60
N ASN A 223 8.30 14.09 -27.33
CA ASN A 223 8.95 13.25 -26.33
C ASN A 223 9.23 13.96 -24.97
N ASP A 224 9.11 15.28 -24.93
CA ASP A 224 9.42 16.05 -23.74
C ASP A 224 8.18 16.15 -22.82
N VAL A 225 8.26 15.52 -21.66
CA VAL A 225 7.25 15.60 -20.58
C VAL A 225 7.05 17.04 -20.11
N ASN A 226 8.08 17.88 -20.28
CA ASN A 226 8.12 19.27 -19.87
C ASN A 226 7.84 20.27 -21.02
N ALA A 227 7.66 19.78 -22.24
CA ALA A 227 7.41 20.66 -23.37
C ALA A 227 6.11 21.43 -23.21
N THR A 228 6.26 22.69 -23.02
CA THR A 228 5.23 23.69 -22.81
C THR A 228 4.54 24.10 -24.14
N SER A 229 3.52 23.36 -24.55
CA SER A 229 2.34 24.07 -25.06
C SER A 229 1.71 24.74 -23.82
N VAL A 230 1.21 25.97 -23.93
CA VAL A 230 0.65 26.78 -22.83
C VAL A 230 -0.06 25.89 -21.80
N ARG A 231 0.66 25.48 -20.74
CA ARG A 231 0.11 24.63 -19.71
C ARG A 231 -0.86 25.50 -18.91
N ARG A 232 -2.12 25.15 -18.96
CA ARG A 232 -3.06 25.69 -18.01
C ARG A 232 -2.60 25.27 -16.61
N ASP A 233 -2.32 26.24 -15.77
CA ASP A 233 -2.00 25.97 -14.37
C ASP A 233 -3.29 25.52 -13.65
N TYR A 234 -3.28 24.29 -13.19
CA TYR A 234 -4.39 23.71 -12.44
C TYR A 234 -4.22 23.90 -10.91
N GLY A 235 -3.14 24.52 -10.47
CA GLY A 235 -2.82 24.67 -9.04
C GLY A 235 -2.47 23.34 -8.36
N ILE A 236 -2.14 22.30 -9.14
CA ILE A 236 -1.69 20.99 -8.64
C ILE A 236 -0.19 20.88 -8.93
N ALA A 237 0.59 20.67 -7.87
CA ALA A 237 2.03 20.54 -8.00
C ALA A 237 2.39 19.38 -8.94
N ASP A 238 3.36 19.65 -9.83
CA ASP A 238 3.96 18.67 -10.74
C ASP A 238 3.01 18.00 -11.75
N ALA A 239 1.76 18.45 -11.85
CA ALA A 239 0.80 17.86 -12.77
C ALA A 239 1.19 18.08 -14.24
N VAL A 240 1.13 16.99 -15.02
CA VAL A 240 1.20 16.97 -16.48
C VAL A 240 -0.20 16.67 -17.00
N PRO A 241 -0.98 17.68 -17.41
CA PRO A 241 -2.37 17.49 -17.73
C PRO A 241 -2.58 16.59 -18.96
N GLY A 242 -3.55 15.67 -18.84
CA GLY A 242 -4.17 14.98 -19.96
C GLY A 242 -5.35 15.82 -20.48
N ASN A 243 -6.57 15.53 -19.99
CA ASN A 243 -7.75 16.30 -20.37
C ASN A 243 -8.76 16.46 -19.22
N GLU A 244 -9.71 17.36 -19.43
CA GLU A 244 -10.87 17.56 -18.55
C GLU A 244 -12.11 16.93 -19.18
N ILE A 245 -12.99 16.36 -18.35
CA ILE A 245 -14.35 15.97 -18.73
C ILE A 245 -15.35 16.43 -17.67
N ASP A 246 -16.58 16.66 -18.09
CA ASP A 246 -17.68 16.90 -17.15
C ASP A 246 -18.24 15.57 -16.65
N ILE A 247 -18.52 15.53 -15.36
CA ILE A 247 -19.13 14.39 -14.67
C ILE A 247 -20.33 14.83 -13.86
N THR A 248 -21.22 13.91 -13.60
CA THR A 248 -22.42 14.13 -12.79
C THR A 248 -22.08 14.18 -11.29
N GLU A 249 -22.98 14.77 -10.50
CA GLU A 249 -22.88 14.78 -9.04
C GLU A 249 -22.77 13.36 -8.46
N GLN A 250 -23.48 12.39 -9.01
CA GLN A 250 -23.42 10.99 -8.57
C GLN A 250 -22.04 10.35 -8.82
N GLU A 251 -21.42 10.63 -9.97
CA GLU A 251 -20.07 10.16 -10.31
C GLU A 251 -19.02 10.83 -9.41
N ALA A 252 -19.17 12.14 -9.16
CA ALA A 252 -18.32 12.87 -8.22
C ALA A 252 -18.43 12.32 -6.80
N ALA A 253 -19.65 12.06 -6.32
CA ALA A 253 -19.88 11.46 -4.99
C ALA A 253 -19.21 10.09 -4.87
N THR A 254 -19.26 9.27 -5.91
CA THR A 254 -18.58 7.96 -5.94
C THR A 254 -17.06 8.10 -5.84
N LEU A 255 -16.48 9.05 -6.57
CA LEU A 255 -15.04 9.36 -6.50
C LEU A 255 -14.63 9.89 -5.13
N ILE A 256 -15.41 10.80 -4.56
CA ILE A 256 -15.14 11.38 -3.22
C ILE A 256 -15.24 10.28 -2.16
N ALA A 257 -16.22 9.41 -2.23
CA ALA A 257 -16.37 8.31 -1.28
C ALA A 257 -15.18 7.33 -1.32
N ARG A 258 -14.57 7.13 -2.49
CA ARG A 258 -13.47 6.18 -2.67
C ARG A 258 -12.09 6.81 -2.48
N PHE A 259 -11.88 8.02 -2.98
CA PHE A 259 -10.57 8.66 -3.11
C PHE A 259 -10.50 10.05 -2.48
N GLY A 260 -11.63 10.55 -1.95
CA GLY A 260 -11.66 11.84 -1.30
C GLY A 260 -10.88 11.83 0.02
N ARG A 261 -10.37 12.98 0.37
CA ARG A 261 -9.70 13.16 1.65
C ARG A 261 -10.71 13.00 2.79
N VAL A 262 -10.37 12.16 3.77
CA VAL A 262 -11.19 12.00 4.97
C VAL A 262 -10.92 13.17 5.91
N TYR A 263 -11.97 13.90 6.29
CA TYR A 263 -11.90 15.01 7.24
C TYR A 263 -12.99 14.90 8.31
N ASN A 264 -12.76 15.56 9.43
CA ASN A 264 -13.73 15.55 10.54
C ASN A 264 -14.96 16.40 10.20
N THR A 265 -16.15 15.79 10.32
CA THR A 265 -17.45 16.43 10.07
C THR A 265 -18.22 16.76 11.34
N GLY A 266 -17.79 16.20 12.48
CA GLY A 266 -18.48 16.46 13.75
C GLY A 266 -17.75 15.88 14.95
N VAL A 267 -18.06 16.44 16.10
CA VAL A 267 -17.55 16.01 17.40
C VAL A 267 -18.72 15.83 18.35
N THR A 268 -18.81 14.66 18.97
CA THR A 268 -19.78 14.40 20.04
C THR A 268 -19.04 14.18 21.35
N VAL A 269 -19.37 14.98 22.34
CA VAL A 269 -18.84 14.87 23.70
C VAL A 269 -19.98 14.43 24.62
N PRO A 270 -19.80 13.37 25.40
CA PRO A 270 -20.86 12.93 26.33
C PRO A 270 -21.09 13.99 27.42
N SER A 271 -22.36 14.20 27.77
CA SER A 271 -22.71 14.86 29.02
C SER A 271 -22.73 13.85 30.16
N MET A 272 -22.22 14.24 31.31
CA MET A 272 -22.22 13.37 32.48
C MET A 272 -23.08 14.02 33.60
N THR A 273 -23.76 13.18 34.35
CA THR A 273 -24.49 13.59 35.54
C THR A 273 -23.75 13.07 36.75
N VAL A 274 -23.48 13.96 37.69
CA VAL A 274 -22.81 13.64 38.94
C VAL A 274 -23.73 13.94 40.12
N SER A 275 -23.59 13.21 41.24
CA SER A 275 -24.31 13.51 42.47
C SER A 275 -23.76 14.76 43.12
N ALA A 276 -24.64 15.59 43.70
CA ALA A 276 -24.25 16.77 44.46
C ALA A 276 -23.86 16.43 45.91
N ASP A 277 -24.08 15.20 46.37
CA ASP A 277 -23.84 14.76 47.73
C ASP A 277 -22.50 14.04 47.90
N LEU A 278 -21.50 14.35 47.09
CA LEU A 278 -20.19 13.73 47.14
C LEU A 278 -19.34 14.26 48.29
N TYR A 279 -18.64 13.35 48.99
CA TYR A 279 -17.58 13.72 49.90
C TYR A 279 -16.35 14.24 49.15
N ASP A 280 -15.51 15.04 49.84
CA ASP A 280 -14.34 15.68 49.24
C ASP A 280 -13.47 14.74 48.37
N GLY A 281 -13.12 13.57 48.91
CA GLY A 281 -12.34 12.57 48.18
C GLY A 281 -13.06 12.00 46.98
N GLU A 282 -14.33 11.66 47.10
CA GLU A 282 -15.16 11.12 46.02
C GLU A 282 -15.38 12.17 44.93
N ALA A 283 -15.56 13.46 45.30
CA ALA A 283 -15.68 14.53 44.32
C ALA A 283 -14.44 14.70 43.45
N ARG A 284 -13.24 14.61 44.04
CA ARG A 284 -11.97 14.70 43.32
C ARG A 284 -11.76 13.53 42.40
N ASP A 285 -12.05 12.32 42.85
CA ASP A 285 -11.92 11.10 42.05
C ASP A 285 -12.90 11.11 40.87
N LEU A 286 -14.11 11.57 41.09
CA LEU A 286 -15.10 11.69 40.03
C LEU A 286 -14.71 12.75 39.00
N ILE A 287 -14.25 13.93 39.43
CA ILE A 287 -13.77 15.00 38.53
C ILE A 287 -12.54 14.50 37.76
N GLY A 288 -11.61 13.76 38.40
CA GLY A 288 -10.50 13.11 37.72
C GLY A 288 -10.96 12.09 36.66
N SER A 289 -12.05 11.38 36.94
CA SER A 289 -12.68 10.43 36.00
C SER A 289 -13.35 11.17 34.81
N LEU A 290 -13.99 12.32 35.06
CA LEU A 290 -14.49 13.20 33.99
C LEU A 290 -13.38 13.69 33.07
N GLY A 291 -12.24 14.04 33.62
CA GLY A 291 -11.04 14.45 32.86
C GLY A 291 -10.49 13.38 31.93
N ARG A 292 -10.86 12.10 32.12
CA ARG A 292 -10.50 10.99 31.22
C ARG A 292 -11.55 10.68 30.15
N THR A 293 -12.65 11.45 30.13
CA THR A 293 -13.72 11.26 29.13
C THR A 293 -13.21 11.57 27.73
N THR A 294 -13.54 10.69 26.79
CA THR A 294 -13.17 10.82 25.38
C THR A 294 -14.27 11.47 24.56
N ALA A 295 -13.91 12.04 23.42
CA ALA A 295 -14.83 12.55 22.41
C ALA A 295 -14.94 11.55 21.25
N LYS A 296 -16.15 11.44 20.68
CA LYS A 296 -16.38 10.69 19.45
C LYS A 296 -16.32 11.65 18.26
N LEU A 297 -15.37 11.42 17.36
CA LEU A 297 -15.26 12.12 16.09
C LEU A 297 -16.07 11.40 15.02
N GLN A 298 -16.64 12.18 14.11
CA GLN A 298 -17.31 11.70 12.90
C GLN A 298 -16.52 12.19 11.70
N TYR A 299 -16.37 11.37 10.69
CA TYR A 299 -15.59 11.66 9.49
C TYR A 299 -16.46 11.64 8.23
N SER A 300 -15.96 12.29 7.18
CA SER A 300 -16.67 12.45 5.90
C SER A 300 -16.97 11.13 5.17
N ASP A 301 -16.23 10.08 5.48
CA ASP A 301 -16.45 8.72 4.97
C ASP A 301 -17.46 7.89 5.79
N GLY A 302 -18.09 8.52 6.80
CA GLY A 302 -19.01 7.85 7.72
C GLY A 302 -18.34 7.09 8.86
N SER A 303 -17.02 6.99 8.87
CA SER A 303 -16.27 6.38 9.96
C SER A 303 -16.31 7.22 11.23
N THR A 304 -16.00 6.61 12.37
CA THR A 304 -15.93 7.31 13.67
C THR A 304 -14.69 6.86 14.44
N ALA A 305 -14.15 7.78 15.27
CA ALA A 305 -13.06 7.45 16.17
C ALA A 305 -13.26 8.06 17.55
N MET A 306 -12.85 7.33 18.59
CA MET A 306 -12.74 7.89 19.94
C MET A 306 -11.39 8.57 20.10
N ARG A 307 -11.39 9.79 20.64
CA ARG A 307 -10.17 10.58 20.87
C ARG A 307 -10.11 11.07 22.30
N ALA A 308 -8.92 11.06 22.87
CA ALA A 308 -8.66 11.71 24.15
C ALA A 308 -8.86 13.24 24.02
N VAL A 309 -9.23 13.85 25.11
CA VAL A 309 -9.44 15.29 25.20
C VAL A 309 -8.53 15.86 26.28
N ASP A 310 -7.81 16.91 25.96
CA ASP A 310 -7.09 17.71 26.92
C ASP A 310 -8.07 18.74 27.48
N TRP A 311 -8.64 18.40 28.63
CA TRP A 311 -9.60 19.22 29.33
C TRP A 311 -8.92 20.38 30.04
N ASP A 312 -9.60 21.52 30.15
CA ASP A 312 -9.11 22.68 30.90
C ASP A 312 -8.93 22.32 32.38
N ALA A 313 -7.68 22.13 32.79
CA ALA A 313 -7.33 21.72 34.13
C ALA A 313 -7.79 22.70 35.22
N ALA A 314 -7.78 24.00 34.91
CA ALA A 314 -8.23 25.00 35.86
C ALA A 314 -9.75 24.96 36.08
N GLN A 315 -10.53 24.71 35.01
CA GLN A 315 -11.98 24.53 35.11
C GLN A 315 -12.33 23.23 35.85
N LEU A 316 -11.59 22.13 35.60
CA LEU A 316 -11.77 20.88 36.35
C LEU A 316 -11.44 21.05 37.82
N ALA A 317 -10.35 21.73 38.16
CA ALA A 317 -9.98 22.01 39.55
C ALA A 317 -11.03 22.87 40.26
N ALA A 318 -11.49 23.94 39.61
CA ALA A 318 -12.54 24.78 40.15
C ALA A 318 -13.87 24.04 40.38
N LEU A 319 -14.20 23.10 39.46
CA LEU A 319 -15.37 22.24 39.61
C LEU A 319 -15.21 21.27 40.79
N ALA A 320 -14.01 20.69 40.99
CA ALA A 320 -13.70 19.85 42.15
C ALA A 320 -13.81 20.63 43.48
N ASP A 321 -13.28 21.87 43.53
CA ASP A 321 -13.35 22.73 44.70
C ASP A 321 -14.79 23.15 45.00
N ASP A 322 -15.61 23.42 43.98
CA ASP A 322 -17.03 23.74 44.14
C ASP A 322 -17.82 22.53 44.68
N ALA A 323 -17.51 21.32 44.17
CA ALA A 323 -18.11 20.09 44.64
C ALA A 323 -17.73 19.80 46.12
N ALA A 324 -16.44 19.88 46.45
CA ALA A 324 -15.93 19.65 47.80
C ALA A 324 -16.46 20.64 48.83
N ALA A 325 -16.71 21.88 48.41
CA ALA A 325 -17.27 22.92 49.25
C ALA A 325 -18.83 22.94 49.33
N GLY A 326 -19.51 21.97 48.69
CA GLY A 326 -20.96 21.89 48.63
C GLY A 326 -21.63 23.06 47.89
N ARG A 327 -20.92 23.70 46.98
CA ARG A 327 -21.44 24.87 46.23
C ARG A 327 -22.24 24.47 44.98
N LEU A 328 -22.18 23.21 44.56
CA LEU A 328 -22.97 22.71 43.43
C LEU A 328 -24.43 22.51 43.85
N LYS A 329 -25.36 22.93 42.99
CA LYS A 329 -26.79 22.79 43.23
C LYS A 329 -27.41 21.69 42.40
N PRO A 330 -28.41 20.96 42.91
CA PRO A 330 -29.14 19.97 42.12
C PRO A 330 -29.68 20.58 40.82
N GLY A 331 -29.47 19.90 39.69
CA GLY A 331 -29.90 20.38 38.37
C GLY A 331 -29.01 21.45 37.73
N GLU A 332 -27.99 21.93 38.44
CA GLU A 332 -27.03 22.89 37.87
C GLU A 332 -26.19 22.22 36.77
N ARG A 333 -25.96 22.94 35.69
CA ARG A 333 -25.09 22.50 34.57
C ARG A 333 -23.82 23.34 34.55
N ARG A 334 -22.71 22.66 34.46
CA ARG A 334 -21.38 23.25 34.28
C ARG A 334 -20.80 22.79 32.96
N THR A 335 -20.10 23.68 32.29
CA THR A 335 -19.41 23.35 31.03
C THR A 335 -17.92 23.46 31.26
N VAL A 336 -17.20 22.38 30.91
CA VAL A 336 -15.75 22.34 30.90
C VAL A 336 -15.29 22.32 29.45
N ARG A 337 -14.35 23.18 29.10
CA ARG A 337 -13.75 23.24 27.77
C ARG A 337 -12.63 22.20 27.63
N GLY A 338 -12.42 21.73 26.40
CA GLY A 338 -11.33 20.85 26.10
C GLY A 338 -10.89 20.98 24.65
N ARG A 339 -9.73 20.45 24.36
CA ARG A 339 -9.22 20.26 22.99
C ARG A 339 -9.12 18.78 22.70
N ILE A 340 -9.53 18.39 21.50
CA ILE A 340 -9.22 17.05 21.01
C ILE A 340 -7.70 16.90 20.97
N ARG A 341 -7.18 15.88 21.64
CA ARG A 341 -5.76 15.58 21.60
C ARG A 341 -5.42 15.13 20.19
N GLN A 342 -4.58 15.90 19.54
CA GLN A 342 -3.94 15.44 18.32
C GLN A 342 -2.92 14.36 18.67
N THR A 343 -2.85 13.34 17.85
CA THR A 343 -1.78 12.35 17.99
C THR A 343 -0.53 12.98 17.42
N ASP A 344 0.29 13.58 18.27
CA ASP A 344 1.64 13.93 17.89
C ASP A 344 2.45 12.63 17.85
N TYR A 345 3.14 12.41 16.74
CA TYR A 345 4.17 11.37 16.62
C TYR A 345 5.56 12.03 16.51
N PRO A 346 5.95 12.89 17.48
CA PRO A 346 7.20 13.64 17.40
C PRO A 346 8.42 12.75 17.57
N VAL A 347 8.23 11.57 18.18
CA VAL A 347 9.27 10.59 18.44
C VAL A 347 8.77 9.22 18.05
N PRO A 348 9.47 8.49 17.20
CA PRO A 348 9.16 7.09 16.91
C PRO A 348 9.13 6.27 18.20
N PHE A 349 8.23 5.29 18.28
CA PHE A 349 8.19 4.34 19.38
C PHE A 349 9.50 3.56 19.50
N ALA A 350 10.00 3.10 18.37
CA ALA A 350 11.32 2.47 18.21
C ALA A 350 11.92 2.93 16.87
N VAL A 351 13.19 3.33 16.90
CA VAL A 351 13.92 3.81 15.71
C VAL A 351 14.55 2.60 15.03
N GLU A 352 14.54 2.61 13.69
CA GLU A 352 15.15 1.55 12.85
C GLU A 352 14.66 0.15 13.21
N ARG A 353 13.33 0.04 13.32
CA ARG A 353 12.61 -1.21 13.55
C ARG A 353 11.49 -1.34 12.51
N ALA A 354 11.61 -2.33 11.62
CA ALA A 354 10.57 -2.69 10.65
C ALA A 354 9.70 -3.84 11.19
N ASP A 355 8.52 -4.01 10.60
CA ASP A 355 7.59 -5.12 10.89
C ASP A 355 7.30 -5.33 12.39
N PRO A 356 6.87 -4.29 13.12
CA PRO A 356 6.77 -4.37 14.58
C PRO A 356 5.59 -5.25 15.01
N SER A 357 5.85 -6.16 15.95
CA SER A 357 4.84 -6.96 16.66
C SER A 357 4.84 -6.61 18.13
N VAL A 358 3.67 -6.21 18.66
CA VAL A 358 3.47 -5.98 20.11
C VAL A 358 2.46 -7.00 20.62
N PHE A 359 2.82 -7.74 21.65
CA PHE A 359 2.04 -8.84 22.15
C PHE A 359 1.86 -8.75 23.67
N ALA A 360 0.63 -8.99 24.13
CA ALA A 360 0.33 -9.08 25.56
C ALA A 360 0.35 -10.55 26.00
N TRP A 361 1.11 -10.87 27.02
CA TRP A 361 1.29 -12.21 27.54
C TRP A 361 1.11 -12.28 29.06
N ASN A 362 0.32 -13.23 29.55
CA ASN A 362 0.21 -13.47 30.98
C ASN A 362 1.27 -14.49 31.39
N TYR A 363 2.33 -14.03 32.03
CA TYR A 363 3.41 -14.86 32.53
C TYR A 363 3.23 -15.10 34.04
N ASN A 364 2.83 -16.29 34.42
CA ASN A 364 2.64 -16.72 35.84
C ASN A 364 1.78 -15.74 36.66
N GLY A 365 0.75 -15.16 36.05
CA GLY A 365 -0.14 -14.19 36.68
C GLY A 365 0.31 -12.73 36.57
N GLU A 366 1.48 -12.47 36.04
CA GLU A 366 1.95 -11.12 35.69
C GLU A 366 1.62 -10.81 34.23
N GLN A 367 0.99 -9.64 33.97
CA GLN A 367 0.75 -9.17 32.63
C GLN A 367 2.05 -8.55 32.07
N LEU A 368 2.61 -9.17 31.07
CA LEU A 368 3.75 -8.66 30.31
C LEU A 368 3.31 -8.16 28.93
N PHE A 369 4.03 -7.18 28.43
CA PHE A 369 3.99 -6.74 27.04
C PHE A 369 5.34 -7.01 26.41
N MET A 370 5.32 -7.51 25.19
CA MET A 370 6.51 -7.84 24.43
C MET A 370 6.51 -7.06 23.13
N PHE A 371 7.67 -6.62 22.69
CA PHE A 371 7.88 -5.98 21.40
C PHE A 371 9.04 -6.67 20.68
N ILE A 372 8.79 -7.11 19.47
CA ILE A 372 9.77 -7.69 18.57
C ILE A 372 9.62 -7.06 17.19
N ALA A 373 10.69 -6.87 16.47
CA ALA A 373 10.70 -6.25 15.15
C ALA A 373 11.96 -6.63 14.39
N THR A 374 11.94 -6.47 13.08
CA THR A 374 13.16 -6.51 12.26
C THR A 374 14.11 -5.41 12.71
N ASP A 375 15.37 -5.75 13.00
CA ASP A 375 16.40 -4.77 13.33
C ASP A 375 17.06 -4.25 12.06
N ASP A 376 16.89 -2.96 11.79
CA ASP A 376 17.45 -2.25 10.63
C ASP A 376 18.61 -1.30 11.02
N THR A 377 19.08 -1.37 12.28
CA THR A 377 20.06 -0.38 12.78
C THR A 377 21.41 -0.40 12.07
N ASP A 378 21.86 -1.55 11.59
CA ASP A 378 23.22 -1.74 11.11
C ASP A 378 23.30 -2.18 9.64
N GLY A 379 22.37 -1.72 8.85
CA GLY A 379 22.28 -2.14 7.46
C GLY A 379 21.57 -3.47 7.30
N ASN A 380 21.17 -3.72 6.11
CA ASN A 380 20.39 -4.90 5.79
C ASN A 380 21.29 -6.14 5.70
N CYS A 381 20.69 -7.31 5.72
CA CYS A 381 21.35 -8.60 5.52
C CYS A 381 22.07 -8.75 4.14
N VAL A 382 22.12 -7.69 3.36
CA VAL A 382 22.79 -7.64 2.04
C VAL A 382 24.28 -7.31 2.18
N ASP A 383 24.71 -6.75 3.31
CA ASP A 383 26.13 -6.52 3.57
C ASP A 383 26.76 -7.74 4.25
N PRO A 384 27.56 -8.55 3.54
CA PRO A 384 28.23 -9.71 4.13
C PRO A 384 29.25 -9.33 5.21
N ASN A 385 29.65 -8.04 5.30
CA ASN A 385 30.52 -7.49 6.32
C ASN A 385 29.75 -6.61 7.32
N GLY A 386 28.46 -6.43 7.10
CA GLY A 386 27.65 -5.47 7.82
C GLY A 386 27.15 -6.03 9.12
N GLY A 387 27.04 -5.19 9.97
CA GLY A 387 26.40 -4.95 11.21
C GLY A 387 25.79 -6.10 11.99
N ARG A 388 25.26 -5.71 13.10
CA ARG A 388 24.60 -6.62 14.04
C ARG A 388 23.37 -7.23 13.40
N THR A 389 23.44 -8.50 13.14
CA THR A 389 22.31 -9.29 12.72
C THR A 389 21.84 -10.08 13.91
N HIS A 390 20.85 -9.56 14.60
CA HIS A 390 20.25 -10.16 15.77
C HIS A 390 18.73 -10.00 15.75
N MET A 391 18.03 -10.76 16.56
CA MET A 391 16.58 -10.68 16.75
C MET A 391 16.29 -10.22 18.19
N PRO A 392 16.15 -8.89 18.40
CA PRO A 392 15.94 -8.34 19.73
C PRO A 392 14.49 -8.47 20.18
N LEU A 393 14.31 -8.81 21.45
CA LEU A 393 13.02 -8.82 22.14
C LEU A 393 13.05 -7.82 23.30
N ARG A 394 12.01 -7.00 23.43
CA ARG A 394 11.76 -6.18 24.61
C ARG A 394 10.61 -6.77 25.42
N VAL A 395 10.74 -6.78 26.73
CA VAL A 395 9.70 -7.25 27.65
C VAL A 395 9.52 -6.24 28.77
N ALA A 396 8.29 -5.81 29.01
CA ALA A 396 7.95 -4.85 30.05
C ALA A 396 6.55 -5.10 30.63
N THR A 397 6.22 -4.44 31.74
CA THR A 397 4.90 -4.49 32.36
C THR A 397 3.91 -3.47 31.77
N SER A 398 4.40 -2.54 30.94
CA SER A 398 3.57 -1.61 30.19
C SER A 398 4.07 -1.44 28.75
N ILE A 399 3.19 -1.10 27.83
CA ILE A 399 3.58 -0.80 26.43
C ILE A 399 4.50 0.42 26.38
N ALA A 400 4.26 1.43 27.21
CA ALA A 400 5.06 2.65 27.23
C ALA A 400 6.54 2.38 27.55
N ASP A 401 6.80 1.42 28.45
CA ASP A 401 8.16 1.03 28.85
C ASP A 401 8.94 0.27 27.76
N LEU A 402 8.26 -0.19 26.71
CA LEU A 402 8.92 -0.83 25.56
C LEU A 402 9.55 0.19 24.60
N SER A 403 9.17 1.48 24.70
CA SER A 403 9.65 2.51 23.76
C SER A 403 11.10 2.89 23.99
N ASP A 404 11.76 3.39 22.92
CA ASP A 404 13.13 3.94 23.03
C ASP A 404 13.18 5.09 24.03
N ALA A 405 12.15 5.95 24.07
CA ALA A 405 12.05 7.07 25.00
C ALA A 405 12.04 6.64 26.48
N ALA A 406 11.56 5.42 26.78
CA ALA A 406 11.58 4.83 28.11
C ALA A 406 12.79 3.94 28.38
N GLY A 407 13.81 3.94 27.50
CA GLY A 407 14.99 3.09 27.60
C GLY A 407 14.70 1.62 27.24
N GLY A 408 13.68 1.38 26.40
CA GLY A 408 13.33 0.02 25.95
C GLY A 408 14.46 -0.64 25.18
N ARG A 409 15.22 0.13 24.38
CA ARG A 409 16.39 -0.37 23.64
C ARG A 409 17.51 -0.87 24.57
N ASP A 410 17.76 -0.22 25.68
CA ASP A 410 18.80 -0.61 26.62
C ASP A 410 18.47 -1.92 27.36
N ARG A 411 17.22 -2.38 27.28
CA ARG A 411 16.70 -3.60 27.91
C ARG A 411 16.40 -4.70 26.90
N GLU A 412 16.79 -4.53 25.65
CA GLU A 412 16.65 -5.58 24.64
C GLU A 412 17.46 -6.82 25.03
N ILE A 413 16.88 -7.97 24.76
CA ILE A 413 17.54 -9.26 24.84
C ILE A 413 17.63 -9.86 23.43
N ASP A 414 18.78 -10.37 23.07
CA ASP A 414 18.98 -11.02 21.79
C ASP A 414 18.45 -12.46 21.88
N LEU A 415 17.30 -12.73 21.24
CA LEU A 415 16.78 -14.10 21.14
C LEU A 415 17.64 -14.96 20.23
N LEU A 416 18.15 -14.36 19.17
CA LEU A 416 19.04 -14.98 18.19
C LEU A 416 20.08 -13.96 17.72
N THR A 417 21.24 -14.49 17.36
CA THR A 417 22.34 -13.73 16.76
C THR A 417 22.88 -14.44 15.53
N ARG A 418 23.60 -13.69 14.71
CA ARG A 418 24.30 -14.25 13.54
C ARG A 418 25.22 -15.40 13.98
N GLY A 419 25.11 -16.52 13.31
CA GLY A 419 25.87 -17.73 13.58
C GLY A 419 25.11 -18.77 14.40
N ASP A 420 24.01 -18.41 15.05
CA ASP A 420 23.13 -19.37 15.69
C ASP A 420 22.58 -20.36 14.65
N ARG A 421 22.30 -21.57 15.11
CA ARG A 421 21.89 -22.66 14.21
C ARG A 421 20.42 -23.01 14.40
N ASN A 422 19.78 -23.32 13.28
CA ASN A 422 18.45 -23.91 13.30
C ASN A 422 18.49 -25.41 13.65
N SER A 423 17.33 -26.05 13.75
CA SER A 423 17.20 -27.49 14.07
C SER A 423 17.86 -28.42 13.05
N GLU A 424 18.10 -27.96 11.84
CA GLU A 424 18.84 -28.68 10.79
C GLU A 424 20.37 -28.51 10.90
N GLY A 425 20.83 -27.74 11.89
CA GLY A 425 22.25 -27.45 12.10
C GLY A 425 22.83 -26.39 11.17
N ARG A 426 22.00 -25.70 10.38
CA ARG A 426 22.43 -24.63 9.49
C ARG A 426 22.66 -23.34 10.27
N ALA A 427 23.79 -22.68 10.02
CA ALA A 427 24.08 -21.39 10.61
C ALA A 427 23.24 -20.30 9.92
N MET A 428 22.56 -19.50 10.72
CA MET A 428 21.81 -18.33 10.26
C MET A 428 22.75 -17.13 10.08
N THR A 429 22.66 -16.46 8.96
CA THR A 429 23.52 -15.33 8.61
C THR A 429 22.92 -14.00 9.00
N GLY A 430 21.68 -13.98 9.46
CA GLY A 430 20.92 -12.80 9.88
C GLY A 430 19.55 -12.74 9.21
N CYS A 431 19.19 -11.59 8.71
CA CYS A 431 17.87 -11.17 8.30
C CYS A 431 16.91 -11.13 9.50
N PHE A 432 16.51 -12.23 10.08
CA PHE A 432 15.51 -12.34 11.14
C PHE A 432 14.32 -11.42 10.90
N TRP A 433 13.82 -11.44 9.64
CA TRP A 433 12.81 -10.50 9.18
C TRP A 433 11.42 -10.87 9.66
N ALA A 434 10.60 -9.82 9.82
CA ALA A 434 9.20 -9.87 10.17
C ALA A 434 8.89 -10.83 11.33
N PRO A 435 9.59 -10.69 12.48
CA PRO A 435 9.29 -11.52 13.65
C PRO A 435 7.93 -11.15 14.20
N GLU A 436 7.07 -12.15 14.40
CA GLU A 436 5.72 -11.97 14.91
C GLU A 436 5.43 -12.93 16.07
N LEU A 437 4.84 -12.39 17.16
CA LEU A 437 4.51 -13.14 18.37
C LEU A 437 3.09 -13.71 18.30
N HIS A 438 2.94 -14.99 18.60
CA HIS A 438 1.67 -15.72 18.63
C HIS A 438 1.61 -16.72 19.77
N VAL A 439 0.40 -17.20 20.06
CA VAL A 439 0.21 -18.42 20.86
C VAL A 439 -0.15 -19.56 19.91
N ILE A 440 0.75 -20.52 19.74
CA ILE A 440 0.57 -21.66 18.85
C ILE A 440 0.66 -22.94 19.67
N GLY A 441 -0.40 -23.75 19.66
CA GLY A 441 -0.45 -24.98 20.46
C GLY A 441 -0.35 -24.74 21.97
N GLY A 442 -0.82 -23.58 22.46
CA GLY A 442 -0.75 -23.20 23.88
C GLY A 442 0.62 -22.68 24.32
N LYS A 443 1.57 -22.47 23.42
CA LYS A 443 2.91 -21.95 23.70
C LYS A 443 3.13 -20.60 23.04
N LEU A 444 3.76 -19.69 23.76
CA LEU A 444 4.24 -18.45 23.18
C LEU A 444 5.27 -18.77 22.10
N SER A 445 5.09 -18.20 20.92
CA SER A 445 5.85 -18.55 19.72
C SER A 445 6.28 -17.28 19.00
N VAL A 446 7.44 -17.32 18.36
CA VAL A 446 7.92 -16.31 17.40
C VAL A 446 7.99 -16.97 16.03
N LEU A 447 7.31 -16.35 15.07
CA LEU A 447 7.43 -16.66 13.65
C LEU A 447 8.37 -15.63 13.03
N PHE A 448 9.31 -16.05 12.20
CA PHE A 448 10.28 -15.13 11.59
C PHE A 448 10.98 -15.76 10.38
N MET A 449 11.72 -14.97 9.63
CA MET A 449 12.51 -15.46 8.51
C MET A 449 14.00 -15.18 8.72
N PRO A 450 14.82 -16.18 9.03
CA PRO A 450 16.27 -16.08 8.97
C PRO A 450 16.78 -16.27 7.54
N CYS A 451 17.96 -15.70 7.24
CA CYS A 451 18.75 -16.03 6.06
C CYS A 451 19.85 -17.04 6.39
N PHE A 452 20.39 -17.69 5.36
CA PHE A 452 21.44 -18.68 5.48
C PHE A 452 22.52 -18.43 4.42
N ASP A 453 23.74 -18.94 4.64
CA ASP A 453 24.76 -18.96 3.59
C ASP A 453 24.22 -19.73 2.36
N GLY A 454 24.27 -19.11 1.20
CA GLY A 454 23.93 -19.76 -0.05
C GLY A 454 25.16 -20.37 -0.74
N PRO A 455 25.04 -21.28 -1.68
CA PRO A 455 23.86 -22.02 -2.12
C PRO A 455 23.69 -23.28 -1.26
N ALA A 456 22.74 -23.29 -0.37
CA ALA A 456 22.41 -24.48 0.38
C ALA A 456 21.35 -25.28 -0.38
N ALA A 457 21.53 -26.58 -0.44
CA ALA A 457 20.44 -27.47 -0.86
C ALA A 457 19.30 -27.36 0.16
N ASP A 458 18.08 -27.20 -0.33
CA ASP A 458 16.90 -27.35 0.50
C ASP A 458 16.83 -28.81 1.04
N PRO A 459 16.11 -29.07 2.15
CA PRO A 459 16.05 -30.41 2.75
C PRO A 459 15.61 -31.53 1.80
N ASP A 460 14.89 -31.18 0.72
CA ASP A 460 14.49 -32.11 -0.33
C ASP A 460 15.58 -32.33 -1.39
N GLY A 461 16.77 -31.78 -1.21
CA GLY A 461 17.91 -31.92 -2.12
C GLY A 461 17.84 -31.02 -3.37
N THR A 462 16.85 -30.15 -3.47
CA THR A 462 16.83 -29.16 -4.55
C THR A 462 17.91 -28.11 -4.30
N ALA A 463 18.77 -27.87 -5.29
CA ALA A 463 19.82 -26.87 -5.18
C ALA A 463 19.20 -25.47 -5.17
N ASN A 464 19.56 -24.67 -4.19
CA ASN A 464 19.36 -23.23 -4.24
C ASN A 464 20.46 -22.65 -5.16
N ASP A 465 20.24 -22.73 -6.48
CA ASP A 465 21.26 -22.44 -7.51
C ASP A 465 21.41 -20.95 -7.83
N ARG A 466 20.94 -20.07 -6.95
CA ARG A 466 21.05 -18.63 -7.14
C ARG A 466 22.46 -18.11 -6.82
N ALA A 467 23.47 -18.71 -7.48
CA ALA A 467 24.82 -18.21 -7.45
C ALA A 467 24.84 -16.69 -7.74
N GLY A 468 25.40 -15.91 -6.82
CA GLY A 468 25.48 -14.46 -6.92
C GLY A 468 24.22 -13.68 -6.42
N LYS A 469 23.25 -14.34 -5.84
CA LYS A 469 22.14 -13.65 -5.15
C LYS A 469 22.50 -13.38 -3.69
N PRO A 470 21.99 -12.29 -3.10
CA PRO A 470 22.15 -12.02 -1.68
C PRO A 470 21.60 -13.13 -0.79
N ASP A 471 22.14 -13.27 0.40
CA ASP A 471 21.72 -14.24 1.42
C ASP A 471 20.21 -14.21 1.72
N MET A 472 19.59 -13.03 1.59
CA MET A 472 18.13 -12.85 1.78
C MET A 472 17.30 -13.84 0.96
N TRP A 473 17.80 -14.28 -0.21
CA TRP A 473 17.10 -15.22 -1.07
C TRP A 473 17.12 -16.67 -0.57
N THR A 474 17.88 -16.94 0.47
CA THR A 474 17.89 -18.23 1.17
C THR A 474 16.84 -18.31 2.27
N GLY A 475 16.16 -17.20 2.56
CA GLY A 475 15.24 -17.04 3.68
C GLY A 475 14.05 -18.01 3.62
N ARG A 476 13.73 -18.58 4.77
CA ARG A 476 12.57 -19.47 4.95
C ARG A 476 11.90 -19.15 6.28
N CYS A 477 10.57 -19.22 6.31
CA CYS A 477 9.84 -19.09 7.55
C CYS A 477 10.24 -20.13 8.57
N HIS A 478 10.53 -19.68 9.77
CA HIS A 478 10.87 -20.49 10.95
C HIS A 478 9.96 -20.16 12.12
N ILE A 479 9.91 -21.07 13.06
CA ILE A 479 9.23 -20.91 14.34
C ILE A 479 10.21 -21.25 15.47
N MET A 480 10.14 -20.50 16.57
CA MET A 480 10.69 -20.88 17.85
C MET A 480 9.63 -20.67 18.94
N GLN A 481 9.67 -21.47 19.98
CA GLN A 481 8.65 -21.48 21.03
C GLN A 481 9.27 -21.36 22.42
N LEU A 482 8.57 -20.64 23.30
CA LEU A 482 8.95 -20.62 24.70
C LEU A 482 8.75 -22.01 25.30
N ARG A 483 9.75 -22.49 26.06
CA ARG A 483 9.70 -23.76 26.73
C ARG A 483 8.84 -23.66 28.00
N GLN A 484 8.31 -24.79 28.37
CA GLN A 484 7.56 -24.97 29.62
C GLN A 484 8.30 -25.92 30.54
N ASP A 485 8.10 -25.76 31.85
CA ASP A 485 8.60 -26.68 32.86
C ASP A 485 7.81 -28.02 32.86
N ALA A 486 8.17 -28.93 33.79
CA ALA A 486 7.52 -30.23 33.89
C ALA A 486 6.03 -30.14 34.27
N ASP A 487 5.61 -29.03 34.87
CA ASP A 487 4.23 -28.78 35.28
C ASP A 487 3.43 -28.04 34.18
N GLY A 488 4.06 -27.76 33.02
CA GLY A 488 3.45 -27.05 31.89
C GLY A 488 3.36 -25.54 32.10
N ARG A 489 4.16 -24.96 33.01
CA ARG A 489 4.24 -23.51 33.19
C ARG A 489 5.31 -22.92 32.28
N ASP A 490 5.04 -21.75 31.75
CA ASP A 490 5.99 -21.07 30.90
C ASP A 490 7.26 -20.71 31.68
N LEU A 491 8.41 -20.92 31.05
CA LEU A 491 9.69 -20.41 31.52
C LEU A 491 9.79 -18.89 31.22
N ASP A 492 10.75 -18.22 31.85
CA ASP A 492 10.91 -16.77 31.69
C ASP A 492 11.25 -16.41 30.23
N PRO A 493 10.40 -15.63 29.54
CA PRO A 493 10.65 -15.24 28.15
C PRO A 493 11.86 -14.30 27.97
N ARG A 494 12.35 -13.71 29.05
CA ARG A 494 13.53 -12.82 29.06
C ARG A 494 14.86 -13.57 29.01
N ASP A 495 14.86 -14.86 29.17
CA ASP A 495 16.05 -15.70 29.03
C ASP A 495 16.03 -16.39 27.65
N PRO A 496 16.94 -16.06 26.71
CA PRO A 496 17.02 -16.70 25.40
C PRO A 496 17.17 -18.23 25.46
N ALA A 497 17.80 -18.77 26.52
CA ALA A 497 17.96 -20.20 26.72
C ALA A 497 16.62 -20.94 26.93
N ASN A 498 15.58 -20.23 27.32
CA ASN A 498 14.23 -20.79 27.52
C ASN A 498 13.44 -20.93 26.20
N TRP A 499 13.95 -20.48 25.09
CA TRP A 499 13.33 -20.68 23.79
C TRP A 499 13.87 -21.94 23.09
N THR A 500 13.06 -22.54 22.25
CA THR A 500 13.50 -23.67 21.43
C THR A 500 14.47 -23.22 20.34
N VAL A 501 15.25 -24.16 19.83
CA VAL A 501 16.01 -23.95 18.61
C VAL A 501 15.02 -23.67 17.47
N PRO A 502 15.29 -22.69 16.59
CA PRO A 502 14.42 -22.39 15.45
C PRO A 502 14.22 -23.61 14.53
N GLU A 503 12.97 -23.86 14.17
CA GLU A 503 12.60 -24.94 13.25
C GLU A 503 11.99 -24.35 11.97
N PRO A 504 12.32 -24.88 10.78
CA PRO A 504 11.65 -24.46 9.54
C PRO A 504 10.17 -24.86 9.60
N ILE A 505 9.30 -23.99 9.10
CA ILE A 505 7.88 -24.30 8.99
C ILE A 505 7.67 -25.06 7.69
N LEU A 506 7.06 -26.24 7.83
CA LEU A 506 6.80 -27.14 6.73
C LEU A 506 5.30 -27.18 6.40
N GLY A 507 5.00 -27.34 5.14
CA GLY A 507 3.65 -27.61 4.65
C GLY A 507 3.23 -29.07 4.84
N PRO A 508 2.03 -29.46 4.38
CA PRO A 508 1.54 -30.83 4.48
C PRO A 508 2.52 -31.84 3.84
N GLY A 509 2.80 -32.92 4.59
CA GLY A 509 3.73 -33.96 4.16
C GLY A 509 5.20 -33.58 4.28
N GLU A 510 5.51 -32.69 5.25
CA GLU A 510 6.87 -32.24 5.57
C GLU A 510 7.59 -31.54 4.41
N ARG A 511 6.82 -30.93 3.53
CA ARG A 511 7.37 -30.17 2.40
C ARG A 511 7.70 -28.76 2.82
N ILE A 512 8.84 -28.24 2.39
CA ILE A 512 9.15 -26.82 2.54
C ILE A 512 8.07 -25.98 1.86
N LEU A 513 7.68 -24.88 2.51
CA LEU A 513 6.59 -24.02 2.02
C LEU A 513 6.84 -23.46 0.64
N ASN A 514 8.10 -23.34 0.25
CA ASN A 514 8.49 -22.72 -0.99
C ASN A 514 9.71 -23.44 -1.61
N PRO A 515 9.49 -24.57 -2.30
CA PRO A 515 10.55 -25.48 -2.69
C PRO A 515 11.50 -24.96 -3.77
N VAL A 516 11.11 -23.96 -4.56
CA VAL A 516 11.90 -23.55 -5.72
C VAL A 516 12.46 -22.14 -5.52
N GLN A 517 13.63 -22.05 -4.89
CA GLN A 517 14.52 -20.87 -4.88
C GLN A 517 13.83 -19.52 -4.55
N ARG A 518 12.84 -19.54 -3.67
CA ARG A 518 12.04 -18.38 -3.34
C ARG A 518 12.05 -18.20 -1.85
N ILE A 519 12.13 -16.97 -1.41
CA ILE A 519 11.97 -16.66 0.01
C ILE A 519 10.51 -16.85 0.43
N SER A 520 10.31 -17.32 1.65
CA SER A 520 9.03 -17.23 2.35
C SER A 520 9.22 -16.35 3.58
N LEU A 521 8.35 -15.35 3.75
CA LEU A 521 8.44 -14.33 4.80
C LEU A 521 7.05 -13.84 5.21
N ASP A 522 6.99 -12.91 6.16
CA ASP A 522 5.77 -12.23 6.63
C ASP A 522 4.69 -13.26 7.03
N MET A 523 5.10 -14.21 7.85
CA MET A 523 4.20 -15.26 8.27
C MET A 523 3.35 -14.81 9.43
N THR A 524 2.05 -15.04 9.32
CA THR A 524 1.10 -14.85 10.42
C THR A 524 0.20 -16.07 10.60
N VAL A 525 -0.48 -16.11 11.74
CA VAL A 525 -1.44 -17.16 12.08
C VAL A 525 -2.81 -16.56 12.32
N ILE A 526 -3.79 -17.13 11.66
CA ILE A 526 -5.20 -16.77 11.82
C ILE A 526 -5.94 -18.00 12.36
N VAL A 527 -6.80 -17.79 13.36
CA VAL A 527 -7.67 -18.84 13.90
C VAL A 527 -9.11 -18.48 13.58
N ASP A 528 -9.78 -19.32 12.82
CA ASP A 528 -11.21 -19.20 12.52
C ASP A 528 -11.94 -20.50 12.82
N SER A 529 -12.98 -20.42 13.64
CA SER A 529 -13.84 -21.57 13.98
C SER A 529 -13.06 -22.80 14.43
N GLY A 530 -11.99 -22.60 15.21
CA GLY A 530 -11.10 -23.66 15.75
C GLY A 530 -10.12 -24.23 14.72
N ARG A 531 -10.06 -23.70 13.52
CA ARG A 531 -9.07 -24.04 12.50
C ARG A 531 -7.95 -23.03 12.51
N TRP A 532 -6.73 -23.53 12.33
CA TRP A 532 -5.51 -22.73 12.25
C TRP A 532 -5.11 -22.58 10.79
N TYR A 533 -4.83 -21.34 10.39
CA TYR A 533 -4.38 -21.00 9.04
C TYR A 533 -3.05 -20.28 9.16
N TYR A 534 -2.05 -20.76 8.42
CA TYR A 534 -0.81 -20.04 8.18
C TYR A 534 -0.96 -19.22 6.90
N ALA A 535 -0.65 -17.93 7.00
CA ALA A 535 -0.51 -17.06 5.86
C ALA A 535 0.94 -16.59 5.76
N TRP A 536 1.50 -16.58 4.58
CA TRP A 536 2.86 -16.11 4.34
C TRP A 536 2.95 -15.42 2.99
N GLN A 537 3.93 -14.53 2.86
CA GLN A 537 4.30 -13.95 1.58
C GLN A 537 5.35 -14.84 0.91
N GLN A 538 5.22 -14.99 -0.39
CA GLN A 538 6.15 -15.72 -1.22
C GLN A 538 6.64 -14.80 -2.33
N VAL A 539 7.94 -14.56 -2.38
CA VAL A 539 8.53 -13.81 -3.48
C VAL A 539 8.86 -14.78 -4.60
N GLY A 540 8.25 -14.55 -5.76
CA GLY A 540 8.60 -15.24 -7.01
C GLY A 540 9.94 -14.76 -7.55
N SER A 541 10.52 -15.49 -8.49
CA SER A 541 11.63 -14.96 -9.29
C SER A 541 11.14 -13.73 -10.08
N VAL A 542 11.79 -12.62 -9.88
CA VAL A 542 11.64 -11.42 -10.69
C VAL A 542 12.50 -11.56 -11.92
#